data_14d6446002184a9ca7a774114f68c8b9
#
_entry.id   14d6446002184a9ca7a774114f68c8b9
#
_cell.length_a   1.000
_cell.length_b   1.000
_cell.length_c   1.000
_cell.angle_alpha   90.00
_cell.angle_beta   90.00
_cell.angle_gamma   90.00
#
_symmetry.space_group_name_H-M   'P 1'
#
loop_
_entity.id
_entity.type
_entity.pdbx_description
1 polymer ?
#
loop_
_entity_poly.entity_id
_entity_poly.type
_entity_poly.pdbx_seq_one_letter_code
_entity_poly.pdbx_strand_id
1 'polypeptide(L)'
;AIYTNHGYEFQPRNPQPPKLPEANPVGVYRREIEVPTDWMERDIYLHIAGAKSGLYVYINGHEAGYSEDSKNPAEFLINPYVHAGKNTLTLKIYRWSTGSYLECQDFWRISGIERDVFLFAQPKAAVKDFSIKSTLDDSYRNGIFSLKADLRNRRGETSELSLTYELLDAEGKTIATETRSTLIAAGGERTLSFEAQPSAV
;
A
#
# COMPACT_ATOMS: atom_id res chain seq x y z
N ALA A 1 -34.34 -7.86 1.26
CA ALA A 1 -33.27 -7.42 2.17
C ALA A 1 -31.94 -7.60 1.47
N ILE A 2 -31.11 -6.59 1.56
CA ILE A 2 -29.80 -6.59 0.90
C ILE A 2 -28.76 -7.28 1.80
N TYR A 3 -29.01 -7.32 3.09
CA TYR A 3 -28.13 -7.89 4.09
C TYR A 3 -28.88 -8.87 5.01
N THR A 4 -28.31 -10.03 5.17
CA THR A 4 -28.74 -11.00 6.18
C THR A 4 -27.56 -11.36 7.05
N ASN A 5 -27.75 -11.30 8.36
CA ASN A 5 -26.74 -11.75 9.30
C ASN A 5 -26.79 -13.26 9.42
N HIS A 6 -25.75 -13.96 8.96
CA HIS A 6 -25.60 -15.39 9.10
C HIS A 6 -24.15 -15.76 9.44
N GLY A 7 -23.95 -16.94 9.96
CA GLY A 7 -22.65 -17.40 10.43
C GLY A 7 -21.57 -17.39 9.35
N TYR A 8 -20.31 -17.41 9.78
CA TYR A 8 -19.15 -17.49 8.90
C TYR A 8 -19.13 -18.83 8.16
N GLU A 9 -19.08 -18.79 6.85
CA GLU A 9 -19.20 -19.99 6.00
C GLU A 9 -17.96 -20.92 6.06
N PHE A 10 -16.79 -20.38 6.42
CA PHE A 10 -15.58 -21.18 6.59
C PHE A 10 -15.65 -21.93 7.93
N GLN A 11 -16.16 -23.15 7.88
CA GLN A 11 -16.36 -24.01 9.07
C GLN A 11 -15.80 -25.41 8.80
N PRO A 12 -14.47 -25.58 8.77
CA PRO A 12 -13.89 -26.90 8.61
C PRO A 12 -14.25 -27.78 9.81
N ARG A 13 -14.77 -29.00 9.56
CA ARG A 13 -15.19 -29.92 10.61
C ARG A 13 -14.07 -30.33 11.57
N ASN A 14 -12.84 -30.34 11.07
CA ASN A 14 -11.62 -30.56 11.84
C ASN A 14 -10.60 -29.51 11.43
N PRO A 15 -10.56 -28.35 12.09
CA PRO A 15 -9.66 -27.27 11.72
C PRO A 15 -8.20 -27.66 11.90
N GLN A 16 -7.47 -27.70 10.83
CA GLN A 16 -6.03 -28.03 10.76
C GLN A 16 -5.34 -26.99 9.85
N PRO A 17 -5.10 -25.78 10.32
CA PRO A 17 -4.36 -24.80 9.50
C PRO A 17 -3.00 -25.37 9.07
N PRO A 18 -2.55 -25.17 7.84
CA PRO A 18 -3.15 -24.34 6.78
C PRO A 18 -4.10 -25.10 5.82
N LYS A 19 -4.64 -26.25 6.20
CA LYS A 19 -5.46 -27.08 5.33
C LYS A 19 -6.76 -26.35 4.94
N LEU A 20 -7.01 -26.20 3.65
CA LEU A 20 -8.20 -25.56 3.11
C LEU A 20 -9.26 -26.60 2.70
N PRO A 21 -10.55 -26.21 2.57
CA PRO A 21 -11.58 -27.04 2.00
C PRO A 21 -11.21 -27.50 0.58
N GLU A 22 -11.60 -28.72 0.22
CA GLU A 22 -11.38 -29.25 -1.14
C GLU A 22 -12.08 -28.39 -2.20
N ALA A 23 -13.31 -27.96 -1.92
CA ALA A 23 -14.05 -27.00 -2.75
C ALA A 23 -13.63 -25.56 -2.37
N ASN A 24 -12.71 -25.02 -3.15
CA ASN A 24 -12.23 -23.63 -3.00
C ASN A 24 -12.42 -22.87 -4.31
N PRO A 25 -13.58 -22.22 -4.53
CA PRO A 25 -13.86 -21.48 -5.75
C PRO A 25 -12.83 -20.37 -6.02
N VAL A 26 -12.53 -20.14 -7.31
CA VAL A 26 -11.55 -19.14 -7.75
C VAL A 26 -12.22 -18.17 -8.72
N GLY A 27 -12.15 -16.89 -8.42
CA GLY A 27 -12.46 -15.81 -9.35
C GLY A 27 -11.22 -15.48 -10.20
N VAL A 28 -11.35 -15.50 -11.52
CA VAL A 28 -10.27 -15.12 -12.44
C VAL A 28 -10.68 -13.85 -13.17
N TYR A 29 -9.92 -12.78 -12.94
CA TYR A 29 -10.11 -11.46 -13.56
C TYR A 29 -8.96 -11.22 -14.53
N ARG A 30 -9.26 -10.96 -15.79
CA ARG A 30 -8.25 -10.66 -16.82
C ARG A 30 -8.57 -9.34 -17.50
N ARG A 31 -7.55 -8.49 -17.64
CA ARG A 31 -7.66 -7.20 -18.31
C ARG A 31 -6.38 -6.86 -19.05
N GLU A 32 -6.50 -6.17 -20.18
CA GLU A 32 -5.39 -5.43 -20.80
C GLU A 32 -5.19 -4.13 -20.01
N ILE A 33 -3.95 -3.85 -19.67
CA ILE A 33 -3.49 -2.62 -19.03
C ILE A 33 -2.44 -1.96 -19.91
N GLU A 34 -2.37 -0.64 -19.89
CA GLU A 34 -1.38 0.13 -20.64
C GLU A 34 -0.39 0.78 -19.68
N VAL A 35 0.90 0.58 -19.96
CA VAL A 35 1.99 1.20 -19.19
C VAL A 35 2.62 2.29 -20.06
N PRO A 36 2.56 3.58 -19.67
CA PRO A 36 3.18 4.67 -20.40
C PRO A 36 4.69 4.49 -20.52
N THR A 37 5.26 4.90 -21.66
CA THR A 37 6.69 4.76 -21.92
C THR A 37 7.55 5.54 -20.91
N ASP A 38 7.10 6.71 -20.47
CA ASP A 38 7.78 7.55 -19.50
C ASP A 38 7.76 6.99 -18.07
N TRP A 39 6.98 5.92 -17.82
CA TRP A 39 6.98 5.21 -16.53
C TRP A 39 8.11 4.20 -16.42
N MET A 40 8.71 3.77 -17.52
CA MET A 40 9.71 2.68 -17.50
C MET A 40 10.96 3.01 -16.67
N GLU A 41 11.28 4.30 -16.51
CA GLU A 41 12.38 4.77 -15.65
C GLU A 41 11.98 4.97 -14.18
N ARG A 42 10.72 4.68 -13.84
CA ARG A 42 10.15 4.82 -12.50
C ARG A 42 9.91 3.46 -11.83
N ASP A 43 9.62 3.46 -10.56
CA ASP A 43 9.05 2.32 -9.86
C ASP A 43 7.54 2.27 -10.17
N ILE A 44 7.10 1.19 -10.83
CA ILE A 44 5.70 0.99 -11.24
C ILE A 44 5.06 0.00 -10.26
N TYR A 45 3.96 0.41 -9.68
CA TYR A 45 3.21 -0.39 -8.72
C TYR A 45 1.82 -0.72 -9.24
N LEU A 46 1.40 -1.96 -9.00
CA LEU A 46 0.01 -2.36 -9.02
C LEU A 46 -0.53 -2.26 -7.58
N HIS A 47 -1.54 -1.42 -7.39
CA HIS A 47 -2.26 -1.28 -6.13
C HIS A 47 -3.61 -1.96 -6.22
N ILE A 48 -3.91 -2.82 -5.25
CA ILE A 48 -5.20 -3.49 -5.08
C ILE A 48 -5.71 -3.09 -3.71
N ALA A 49 -6.67 -2.17 -3.66
CA ALA A 49 -7.12 -1.54 -2.42
C ALA A 49 -7.88 -2.49 -1.47
N GLY A 50 -8.31 -3.63 -1.96
CA GLY A 50 -8.90 -4.69 -1.15
C GLY A 50 -9.38 -5.85 -2.00
N ALA A 51 -8.97 -7.05 -1.62
CA ALA A 51 -9.42 -8.30 -2.19
C ALA A 51 -9.60 -9.35 -1.08
N LYS A 52 -10.49 -10.32 -1.29
CA LYS A 52 -10.76 -11.41 -0.34
C LYS A 52 -10.90 -12.74 -1.09
N SER A 53 -10.18 -13.74 -0.71
CA SER A 53 -9.24 -13.93 0.38
C SER A 53 -7.80 -14.09 -0.14
N GLY A 54 -7.43 -15.18 -0.81
CA GLY A 54 -6.10 -15.42 -1.36
C GLY A 54 -5.97 -14.84 -2.76
N LEU A 55 -5.15 -13.83 -2.93
CA LEU A 55 -4.92 -13.11 -4.17
C LEU A 55 -3.58 -13.51 -4.80
N TYR A 56 -3.60 -13.97 -6.04
CA TYR A 56 -2.43 -14.13 -6.90
C TYR A 56 -2.46 -13.13 -8.04
N VAL A 57 -1.34 -12.49 -8.28
CA VAL A 57 -1.14 -11.51 -9.35
C VAL A 57 -0.25 -12.10 -10.44
N TYR A 58 -0.73 -12.05 -11.69
CA TYR A 58 0.04 -12.42 -12.87
C TYR A 58 0.08 -11.26 -13.85
N ILE A 59 1.25 -10.99 -14.41
CA ILE A 59 1.44 -10.01 -15.47
C ILE A 59 2.15 -10.70 -16.65
N ASN A 60 1.56 -10.60 -17.84
CA ASN A 60 2.06 -11.24 -19.04
C ASN A 60 2.30 -12.76 -18.86
N GLY A 61 1.50 -13.41 -17.99
CA GLY A 61 1.61 -14.83 -17.68
C GLY A 61 2.62 -15.19 -16.58
N HIS A 62 3.41 -14.25 -16.11
CA HIS A 62 4.37 -14.44 -14.99
C HIS A 62 3.73 -14.08 -13.66
N GLU A 63 3.94 -14.89 -12.65
CA GLU A 63 3.51 -14.59 -11.27
C GLU A 63 4.31 -13.41 -10.74
N ALA A 64 3.60 -12.34 -10.38
CA ALA A 64 4.17 -11.09 -9.90
C ALA A 64 3.99 -10.88 -8.40
N GLY A 65 3.08 -11.62 -7.76
CA GLY A 65 2.89 -11.53 -6.32
C GLY A 65 1.70 -12.28 -5.77
N TYR A 66 1.65 -12.34 -4.45
CA TYR A 66 0.64 -12.99 -3.64
C TYR A 66 0.29 -12.19 -2.40
N SER A 67 -0.97 -12.22 -1.96
CA SER A 67 -1.44 -11.62 -0.70
C SER A 67 -2.61 -12.40 -0.14
N GLU A 68 -2.67 -12.55 1.18
CA GLU A 68 -3.80 -13.14 1.92
C GLU A 68 -4.46 -12.15 2.89
N ASP A 69 -3.93 -10.95 3.03
CA ASP A 69 -4.44 -9.93 3.96
C ASP A 69 -5.72 -9.30 3.38
N SER A 70 -6.84 -9.95 3.67
CA SER A 70 -8.14 -9.54 3.14
C SER A 70 -8.52 -8.14 3.57
N LYS A 71 -9.10 -7.37 2.63
CA LYS A 71 -9.63 -6.01 2.80
C LYS A 71 -8.60 -4.91 3.02
N ASN A 72 -7.35 -5.24 3.30
CA ASN A 72 -6.25 -4.29 3.34
C ASN A 72 -5.63 -4.13 1.95
N PRO A 73 -5.01 -2.98 1.65
CA PRO A 73 -4.33 -2.77 0.39
C PRO A 73 -3.13 -3.70 0.21
N ALA A 74 -2.95 -4.20 -1.01
CA ALA A 74 -1.77 -4.93 -1.43
C ALA A 74 -1.09 -4.19 -2.58
N GLU A 75 0.22 -3.98 -2.49
CA GLU A 75 1.02 -3.29 -3.50
C GLU A 75 2.15 -4.20 -4.01
N PHE A 76 2.30 -4.24 -5.32
CA PHE A 76 3.30 -5.05 -5.99
C PHE A 76 4.15 -4.19 -6.92
N LEU A 77 5.47 -4.22 -6.75
CA LEU A 77 6.40 -3.62 -7.70
C LEU A 77 6.48 -4.51 -8.94
N ILE A 78 5.99 -3.98 -10.05
CA ILE A 78 5.76 -4.79 -11.27
C ILE A 78 6.76 -4.56 -12.40
N ASN A 79 7.78 -3.71 -12.20
CA ASN A 79 8.79 -3.41 -13.23
C ASN A 79 9.37 -4.66 -13.93
N PRO A 80 9.69 -5.78 -13.23
CA PRO A 80 10.27 -6.95 -13.89
C PRO A 80 9.34 -7.66 -14.86
N TYR A 81 8.03 -7.36 -14.83
CA TYR A 81 6.99 -8.11 -15.54
C TYR A 81 6.30 -7.32 -16.63
N VAL A 82 6.53 -5.99 -16.69
CA VAL A 82 5.87 -5.09 -17.64
C VAL A 82 6.84 -4.56 -18.70
N HIS A 83 6.27 -4.11 -19.80
CA HIS A 83 6.92 -3.33 -20.85
C HIS A 83 6.04 -2.11 -21.20
N ALA A 84 6.60 -1.13 -21.89
CA ALA A 84 5.83 0.02 -22.38
C ALA A 84 4.70 -0.45 -23.33
N GLY A 85 3.54 0.19 -23.21
CA GLY A 85 2.34 -0.14 -23.97
C GLY A 85 1.51 -1.22 -23.29
N LYS A 86 0.92 -2.10 -24.10
CA LYS A 86 -0.10 -3.06 -23.67
C LYS A 86 0.49 -4.27 -22.94
N ASN A 87 -0.03 -4.56 -21.76
CA ASN A 87 0.30 -5.71 -20.93
C ASN A 87 -0.98 -6.42 -20.51
N THR A 88 -0.90 -7.70 -20.17
CA THR A 88 -2.03 -8.46 -19.65
C THR A 88 -1.91 -8.63 -18.15
N LEU A 89 -2.87 -8.08 -17.40
CA LEU A 89 -3.05 -8.32 -15.97
C LEU A 89 -4.03 -9.47 -15.77
N THR A 90 -3.68 -10.45 -14.93
CA THR A 90 -4.59 -11.51 -14.49
C THR A 90 -4.52 -11.63 -12.97
N LEU A 91 -5.66 -11.49 -12.31
CA LEU A 91 -5.80 -11.71 -10.88
C LEU A 91 -6.57 -13.01 -10.67
N LYS A 92 -6.07 -13.90 -9.81
CA LYS A 92 -6.78 -15.08 -9.33
C LYS A 92 -7.07 -14.89 -7.85
N ILE A 93 -8.34 -14.93 -7.47
CA ILE A 93 -8.76 -14.74 -6.09
C ILE A 93 -9.48 -15.99 -5.63
N TYR A 94 -8.86 -16.68 -4.69
CA TYR A 94 -9.43 -17.84 -4.02
C TYR A 94 -10.38 -17.40 -2.93
N ARG A 95 -11.52 -18.09 -2.83
CA ARG A 95 -12.50 -17.79 -1.79
C ARG A 95 -11.93 -17.99 -0.40
N TRP A 96 -11.11 -19.01 -0.22
CA TRP A 96 -10.48 -19.37 1.05
C TRP A 96 -8.96 -19.36 0.94
N SER A 97 -8.32 -18.85 1.98
CA SER A 97 -6.88 -18.85 2.19
C SER A 97 -6.57 -19.26 3.62
N THR A 98 -5.30 -19.32 4.00
CA THR A 98 -4.93 -19.60 5.40
C THR A 98 -5.43 -18.52 6.34
N GLY A 99 -5.52 -17.26 5.88
CA GLY A 99 -6.14 -16.15 6.60
C GLY A 99 -7.59 -16.41 6.98
N SER A 100 -8.32 -17.23 6.23
CA SER A 100 -9.73 -17.55 6.51
C SER A 100 -9.97 -18.18 7.88
N TYR A 101 -8.95 -18.79 8.49
CA TYR A 101 -9.02 -19.29 9.86
C TYR A 101 -9.12 -18.18 10.91
N LEU A 102 -8.67 -16.96 10.60
CA LEU A 102 -8.60 -15.81 11.50
C LEU A 102 -9.58 -14.71 11.12
N GLU A 103 -9.95 -14.63 9.84
CA GLU A 103 -10.72 -13.53 9.25
C GLU A 103 -12.23 -13.77 9.35
N CYS A 104 -12.79 -13.58 10.54
CA CYS A 104 -14.22 -13.64 10.77
C CYS A 104 -14.76 -12.33 11.36
N GLN A 105 -14.49 -11.22 10.66
CA GLN A 105 -15.03 -9.93 11.07
C GLN A 105 -16.55 -9.88 10.86
N ASP A 106 -17.25 -9.07 11.64
CA ASP A 106 -18.66 -8.75 11.43
C ASP A 106 -18.82 -7.83 10.24
N PHE A 107 -18.73 -8.42 9.06
CA PHE A 107 -18.71 -7.73 7.78
C PHE A 107 -19.43 -8.55 6.70
N TRP A 108 -19.64 -7.96 5.53
CA TRP A 108 -20.26 -8.61 4.38
C TRP A 108 -19.49 -9.86 3.93
N ARG A 109 -20.21 -10.96 3.69
CA ARG A 109 -19.64 -12.26 3.27
C ARG A 109 -19.42 -12.29 1.76
N ILE A 110 -18.64 -11.38 1.24
CA ILE A 110 -18.28 -11.31 -0.18
C ILE A 110 -16.84 -11.78 -0.41
N SER A 111 -16.55 -12.19 -1.63
CA SER A 111 -15.22 -12.61 -2.09
C SER A 111 -14.94 -11.96 -3.43
N GLY A 112 -13.67 -11.81 -3.77
CA GLY A 112 -13.23 -11.15 -4.99
C GLY A 112 -12.62 -9.78 -4.73
N ILE A 113 -12.67 -8.91 -5.73
CA ILE A 113 -12.17 -7.53 -5.65
C ILE A 113 -13.26 -6.67 -5.03
N GLU A 114 -12.95 -6.02 -3.90
CA GLU A 114 -13.91 -5.22 -3.13
C GLU A 114 -13.71 -3.72 -3.32
N ARG A 115 -12.54 -3.28 -3.78
CA ARG A 115 -12.16 -1.88 -3.95
C ARG A 115 -11.36 -1.67 -5.23
N ASP A 116 -10.91 -0.46 -5.45
CA ASP A 116 -10.20 -0.05 -6.65
C ASP A 116 -8.92 -0.85 -6.92
N VAL A 117 -8.63 -1.03 -8.20
CA VAL A 117 -7.37 -1.59 -8.70
C VAL A 117 -6.79 -0.59 -9.70
N PHE A 118 -5.59 -0.11 -9.45
CA PHE A 118 -4.94 0.86 -10.32
C PHE A 118 -3.42 0.68 -10.37
N LEU A 119 -2.81 1.29 -11.38
CA LEU A 119 -1.37 1.43 -11.50
C LEU A 119 -0.97 2.83 -11.08
N PHE A 120 0.18 2.95 -10.44
CA PHE A 120 0.85 4.23 -10.26
C PHE A 120 2.35 4.08 -10.41
N ALA A 121 3.03 5.18 -10.73
CA ALA A 121 4.47 5.20 -10.84
C ALA A 121 5.05 6.34 -10.02
N GLN A 122 6.15 6.06 -9.32
CA GLN A 122 6.87 7.05 -8.52
C GLN A 122 8.36 7.04 -8.84
N PRO A 123 9.07 8.15 -8.60
CA PRO A 123 10.52 8.19 -8.80
C PRO A 123 11.23 7.08 -8.02
N LYS A 124 12.32 6.53 -8.57
CA LYS A 124 13.16 5.54 -7.89
C LYS A 124 13.79 6.07 -6.60
N ALA A 125 13.97 7.40 -6.50
CA ALA A 125 14.35 8.07 -5.28
C ALA A 125 13.16 8.88 -4.79
N ALA A 126 12.59 8.51 -3.63
CA ALA A 126 11.30 9.02 -3.16
C ALA A 126 11.13 8.88 -1.64
N VAL A 127 10.12 9.55 -1.11
CA VAL A 127 9.57 9.24 0.21
C VAL A 127 8.90 7.87 0.12
N LYS A 128 9.33 6.94 0.97
CA LYS A 128 8.77 5.59 1.08
C LYS A 128 7.55 5.57 1.99
N ASP A 129 7.68 6.26 3.12
CA ASP A 129 6.66 6.33 4.17
C ASP A 129 6.88 7.56 5.04
N PHE A 130 5.87 7.98 5.76
CA PHE A 130 5.99 9.04 6.75
C PHE A 130 5.00 8.86 7.90
N SER A 131 5.38 9.41 9.05
CA SER A 131 4.55 9.43 10.26
C SER A 131 4.54 10.83 10.85
N ILE A 132 3.34 11.37 11.05
CA ILE A 132 3.10 12.68 11.66
C ILE A 132 2.43 12.48 13.01
N LYS A 133 2.92 13.23 14.00
CA LYS A 133 2.25 13.38 15.31
C LYS A 133 2.06 14.87 15.58
N SER A 134 0.83 15.25 15.87
CA SER A 134 0.46 16.59 16.27
C SER A 134 -0.30 16.51 17.60
N THR A 135 0.22 17.18 18.61
CA THR A 135 -0.38 17.25 19.96
C THR A 135 -0.26 18.67 20.49
N LEU A 136 -0.78 18.90 21.66
CA LEU A 136 -0.58 20.15 22.41
C LEU A 136 0.41 19.94 23.56
N ASP A 137 1.03 21.01 24.00
CA ASP A 137 1.81 21.03 25.23
C ASP A 137 0.91 20.86 26.48
N ASP A 138 1.52 20.72 27.66
CA ASP A 138 0.78 20.56 28.95
C ASP A 138 -0.11 21.75 29.28
N SER A 139 0.15 22.92 28.70
CA SER A 139 -0.69 24.12 28.87
C SER A 139 -1.87 24.19 27.93
N TYR A 140 -1.94 23.28 26.93
CA TYR A 140 -2.93 23.26 25.83
C TYR A 140 -2.96 24.55 25.01
N ARG A 141 -1.84 25.26 24.92
CA ARG A 141 -1.71 26.55 24.19
C ARG A 141 -0.77 26.50 23.00
N ASN A 142 0.23 25.63 23.05
CA ASN A 142 1.20 25.51 21.97
C ASN A 142 1.12 24.13 21.34
N GLY A 143 1.37 24.09 20.03
CA GLY A 143 1.44 22.83 19.28
C GLY A 143 2.76 22.10 19.54
N ILE A 144 2.72 20.78 19.50
CA ILE A 144 3.92 19.94 19.37
C ILE A 144 3.73 19.13 18.09
N PHE A 145 4.60 19.40 17.12
CA PHE A 145 4.61 18.70 15.83
C PHE A 145 5.87 17.87 15.69
N SER A 146 5.73 16.64 15.23
CA SER A 146 6.85 15.82 14.81
C SER A 146 6.53 15.07 13.51
N LEU A 147 7.49 15.04 12.61
CA LEU A 147 7.46 14.30 11.35
C LEU A 147 8.67 13.37 11.30
N LYS A 148 8.41 12.10 11.03
CA LYS A 148 9.43 11.14 10.58
C LYS A 148 9.12 10.76 9.15
N ALA A 149 10.11 10.83 8.25
CA ALA A 149 9.97 10.47 6.86
C ALA A 149 11.05 9.48 6.45
N ASP A 150 10.65 8.33 5.94
CA ASP A 150 11.54 7.31 5.42
C ASP A 150 11.74 7.56 3.92
N LEU A 151 12.99 7.86 3.56
CA LEU A 151 13.43 8.08 2.19
C LEU A 151 14.09 6.81 1.66
N ARG A 152 13.86 6.50 0.40
CA ARG A 152 14.55 5.41 -0.29
C ARG A 152 15.19 5.88 -1.58
N ASN A 153 16.27 5.21 -1.95
CA ASN A 153 16.94 5.37 -3.23
C ASN A 153 17.06 4.02 -3.92
N ARG A 154 16.25 3.77 -4.96
CA ARG A 154 16.33 2.57 -5.81
C ARG A 154 17.11 2.81 -7.11
N ARG A 155 17.79 3.95 -7.23
CA ARG A 155 18.72 4.17 -8.32
C ARG A 155 19.96 3.30 -8.15
N GLY A 156 20.68 3.05 -9.25
CA GLY A 156 21.93 2.31 -9.25
C GLY A 156 23.15 3.08 -8.70
N GLU A 157 22.94 4.32 -8.24
CA GLU A 157 23.97 5.24 -7.76
C GLU A 157 23.53 5.96 -6.47
N THR A 158 24.50 6.49 -5.72
CA THR A 158 24.23 7.35 -4.57
C THR A 158 23.54 8.62 -5.04
N SER A 159 22.45 9.00 -4.37
CA SER A 159 21.69 10.21 -4.68
C SER A 159 21.56 11.11 -3.46
N GLU A 160 21.68 12.42 -3.67
CA GLU A 160 21.31 13.41 -2.68
C GLU A 160 19.81 13.68 -2.79
N LEU A 161 19.12 13.59 -1.66
CA LEU A 161 17.69 13.88 -1.53
C LEU A 161 17.50 15.03 -0.54
N SER A 162 16.71 16.01 -0.93
CA SER A 162 16.26 17.09 -0.05
C SER A 162 14.77 16.93 0.23
N LEU A 163 14.40 16.95 1.51
CA LEU A 163 13.01 16.89 1.97
C LEU A 163 12.68 18.20 2.69
N THR A 164 11.60 18.82 2.26
CA THR A 164 11.01 20.00 2.90
C THR A 164 9.63 19.66 3.43
N TYR A 165 9.30 20.08 4.65
CA TYR A 165 7.93 20.13 5.11
C TYR A 165 7.47 21.58 5.26
N GLU A 166 6.19 21.81 5.07
CA GLU A 166 5.48 23.03 5.43
C GLU A 166 4.30 22.66 6.34
N LEU A 167 4.21 23.33 7.48
CA LEU A 167 3.04 23.24 8.37
C LEU A 167 2.21 24.51 8.17
N LEU A 168 0.95 24.36 7.79
CA LEU A 168 0.06 25.47 7.48
C LEU A 168 -1.01 25.60 8.58
N ASP A 169 -1.48 26.83 8.82
CA ASP A 169 -2.70 27.08 9.61
C ASP A 169 -3.98 26.83 8.78
N ALA A 170 -5.13 27.07 9.39
CA ALA A 170 -6.44 26.88 8.75
C ALA A 170 -6.67 27.84 7.56
N GLU A 171 -6.00 28.96 7.54
CA GLU A 171 -6.03 29.98 6.48
C GLU A 171 -5.02 29.71 5.36
N GLY A 172 -4.20 28.65 5.50
CA GLY A 172 -3.17 28.25 4.53
C GLY A 172 -1.86 29.03 4.65
N LYS A 173 -1.64 29.75 5.74
CA LYS A 173 -0.38 30.45 6.01
C LYS A 173 0.63 29.52 6.64
N THR A 174 1.87 29.54 6.16
CA THR A 174 2.97 28.74 6.73
C THR A 174 3.31 29.18 8.15
N ILE A 175 3.21 28.27 9.11
CA ILE A 175 3.56 28.47 10.51
C ILE A 175 4.89 27.81 10.90
N ALA A 176 5.33 26.79 10.15
CA ALA A 176 6.66 26.22 10.28
C ALA A 176 7.09 25.57 8.97
N THR A 177 8.38 25.64 8.68
CA THR A 177 8.98 24.94 7.53
C THR A 177 10.44 24.61 7.84
N GLU A 178 10.92 23.48 7.35
CA GLU A 178 12.33 23.10 7.45
C GLU A 178 12.70 22.21 6.26
N THR A 179 13.92 22.36 5.78
CA THR A 179 14.52 21.51 4.73
C THR A 179 15.73 20.78 5.29
N ARG A 180 15.81 19.48 5.04
CA ARG A 180 16.99 18.66 5.31
C ARG A 180 17.40 17.89 4.07
N SER A 181 18.70 17.84 3.81
CA SER A 181 19.29 17.03 2.74
C SER A 181 20.08 15.87 3.31
N THR A 182 20.11 14.77 2.58
CA THR A 182 20.87 13.57 2.94
C THR A 182 21.33 12.82 1.70
N LEU A 183 22.50 12.20 1.78
CA LEU A 183 22.99 11.25 0.78
C LEU A 183 22.48 9.85 1.12
N ILE A 184 21.93 9.16 0.13
CA ILE A 184 21.47 7.78 0.24
C ILE A 184 22.16 6.95 -0.83
N ALA A 185 22.88 5.92 -0.39
CA ALA A 185 23.56 4.99 -1.29
C ALA A 185 22.57 4.30 -2.23
N ALA A 186 23.07 3.71 -3.32
CA ALA A 186 22.29 2.87 -4.22
C ALA A 186 21.58 1.75 -3.44
N GLY A 187 20.27 1.61 -3.63
CA GLY A 187 19.43 0.62 -2.92
C GLY A 187 19.22 0.91 -1.43
N GLY A 188 19.71 2.06 -0.91
CA GLY A 188 19.66 2.41 0.50
C GLY A 188 18.37 3.13 0.91
N GLU A 189 18.20 3.22 2.24
CA GLU A 189 17.10 3.95 2.89
C GLU A 189 17.65 4.86 4.00
N ARG A 190 16.92 5.94 4.31
CA ARG A 190 17.27 6.89 5.36
C ARG A 190 16.04 7.51 5.97
N THR A 191 15.98 7.59 7.30
CA THR A 191 14.93 8.32 8.02
C THR A 191 15.41 9.73 8.32
N LEU A 192 14.59 10.74 8.02
CA LEU A 192 14.71 12.11 8.48
C LEU A 192 13.63 12.40 9.50
N SER A 193 13.98 13.12 10.59
CA SER A 193 13.03 13.52 11.64
C SER A 193 13.03 15.04 11.76
N PHE A 194 11.86 15.61 11.92
CA PHE A 194 11.64 17.05 12.09
C PHE A 194 10.76 17.28 13.31
N GLU A 195 10.98 18.39 13.99
CA GLU A 195 10.18 18.81 15.15
C GLU A 195 9.90 20.31 15.06
N ALA A 196 8.69 20.71 15.44
CA ALA A 196 8.32 22.11 15.55
C ALA A 196 7.38 22.33 16.75
N GLN A 197 7.44 23.52 17.33
CA GLN A 197 6.59 23.96 18.42
C GLN A 197 5.89 25.27 18.05
N PRO A 198 4.86 25.22 17.19
CA PRO A 198 4.11 26.41 16.86
C PRO A 198 3.38 26.95 18.11
N SER A 199 3.48 28.25 18.33
CA SER A 199 2.84 28.94 19.46
C SER A 199 1.45 29.42 19.10
N ALA A 200 0.55 29.42 20.10
CA ALA A 200 -0.82 29.95 19.99
C ALA A 200 -1.65 29.28 18.87
N VAL A 201 -1.72 27.93 18.90
CA VAL A 201 -2.55 27.11 18.01
C VAL A 201 -3.94 26.88 18.59
#